data_4c66c76ae5a394bf4ae0bf1a8b823e78
#
_entry.id   4c66c76ae5a394bf4ae0bf1a8b823e78
#
_cell.length_a   1.000
_cell.length_b   1.000
_cell.length_c   1.000
_cell.angle_alpha   90.00
_cell.angle_beta   90.00
_cell.angle_gamma   90.00
#
_symmetry.space_group_name_H-M   'P 1'
#
loop_
_entity.id
_entity.type
_entity.pdbx_description
1 polymer ?
#
loop_
_entity_poly.entity_id
_entity_poly.type
_entity_poly.pdbx_seq_one_letter_code
_entity_poly.pdbx_strand_id
1 'polypeptide(L)'
;ITQSTDFLLITVQVDNWNDDLSPWLAAPIFGEAKFGGNAEKLLTRIENEVITPLLSAYPEKKIFVGGYSLAGLFVMWAGYKTNLFEGIAAVSPSVWFPGFVDFVHNHKMLANRVYLSLGDKEAKTRNQILAQVENNIRDVYRLLKDYRVSSILVWNKGNHFKESALRMAKGFSWLMSYEK
;
A
#
# COMPACT_ATOMS: atom_id res chain seq x y z
N ILE A 1 -18.94 9.94 12.35
CA ILE A 1 -17.88 10.98 12.33
C ILE A 1 -17.03 10.68 13.55
N THR A 2 -15.86 10.06 13.32
CA THR A 2 -14.87 9.79 14.36
C THR A 2 -14.40 11.11 14.94
N GLN A 3 -14.33 11.21 16.27
CA GLN A 3 -13.62 12.29 16.94
C GLN A 3 -12.22 12.37 16.34
N SER A 4 -11.85 13.55 15.84
CA SER A 4 -10.53 13.74 15.22
C SER A 4 -9.47 13.57 16.30
N THR A 5 -8.74 12.49 16.24
CA THR A 5 -7.42 12.45 16.84
C THR A 5 -6.55 13.44 16.07
N ASP A 6 -5.82 14.31 16.77
CA ASP A 6 -4.87 15.21 16.11
C ASP A 6 -3.81 14.39 15.37
N PHE A 7 -3.65 14.63 14.09
CA PHE A 7 -2.68 13.96 13.26
C PHE A 7 -1.93 14.96 12.37
N LEU A 8 -0.70 14.61 12.02
CA LEU A 8 0.08 15.29 11.00
C LEU A 8 -0.01 14.50 9.70
N LEU A 9 -0.49 15.11 8.63
CA LEU A 9 -0.49 14.54 7.29
C LEU A 9 0.73 15.03 6.51
N ILE A 10 1.55 14.08 6.05
CA ILE A 10 2.69 14.33 5.18
C ILE A 10 2.45 13.65 3.85
N THR A 11 2.66 14.37 2.77
CA THR A 11 2.58 13.83 1.41
C THR A 11 3.98 13.71 0.81
N VAL A 12 4.27 12.56 0.24
CA VAL A 12 5.52 12.31 -0.49
C VAL A 12 5.23 12.34 -1.98
N GLN A 13 5.82 13.29 -2.67
CA GLN A 13 5.80 13.35 -4.12
C GLN A 13 6.98 12.56 -4.69
N VAL A 14 6.73 11.75 -5.71
CA VAL A 14 7.75 11.00 -6.44
C VAL A 14 7.95 11.60 -7.84
N ASP A 15 9.19 11.61 -8.30
CA ASP A 15 9.55 12.19 -9.59
C ASP A 15 9.26 11.21 -10.74
N ASN A 16 9.57 9.94 -10.54
CA ASN A 16 9.31 8.88 -11.51
C ASN A 16 8.40 7.80 -10.94
N TRP A 17 7.11 7.89 -11.23
CA TRP A 17 6.07 7.02 -10.69
C TRP A 17 6.37 5.52 -10.86
N ASN A 18 6.77 5.11 -12.06
CA ASN A 18 7.01 3.70 -12.33
C ASN A 18 8.31 3.18 -11.72
N ASP A 19 9.35 3.99 -11.72
CA ASP A 19 10.64 3.56 -11.21
C ASP A 19 10.69 3.59 -9.68
N ASP A 20 10.22 4.67 -9.08
CA ASP A 20 10.37 4.89 -7.63
C ASP A 20 9.42 4.02 -6.79
N LEU A 21 8.25 3.66 -7.34
CA LEU A 21 7.25 2.90 -6.61
C LEU A 21 7.28 1.39 -6.88
N SER A 22 8.12 0.92 -7.81
CA SER A 22 8.23 -0.50 -8.11
C SER A 22 9.31 -1.18 -7.27
N PRO A 23 9.00 -2.35 -6.66
CA PRO A 23 9.93 -3.09 -5.81
C PRO A 23 11.19 -3.59 -6.52
N TRP A 24 11.06 -3.94 -7.80
CA TRP A 24 12.15 -4.45 -8.66
C TRP A 24 11.88 -4.14 -10.12
N LEU A 25 12.88 -4.38 -10.95
CA LEU A 25 12.77 -4.22 -12.41
C LEU A 25 11.67 -5.13 -12.98
N ALA A 26 10.81 -4.57 -13.80
CA ALA A 26 9.81 -5.32 -14.55
C ALA A 26 9.57 -4.73 -15.93
N ALA A 27 9.19 -5.59 -16.88
CA ALA A 27 8.79 -5.18 -18.21
C ALA A 27 7.48 -4.36 -18.18
N PRO A 28 7.21 -3.57 -19.22
CA PRO A 28 5.93 -2.88 -19.36
C PRO A 28 4.75 -3.86 -19.31
N ILE A 29 3.73 -3.53 -18.52
CA ILE A 29 2.47 -4.28 -18.44
C ILE A 29 1.38 -3.61 -19.28
N PHE A 30 1.48 -2.30 -19.41
CA PHE A 30 0.64 -1.45 -20.26
C PHE A 30 1.49 -0.28 -20.76
N GLY A 31 1.22 0.18 -21.99
CA GLY A 31 2.07 1.20 -22.63
C GLY A 31 3.50 0.70 -22.87
N GLU A 32 4.45 1.62 -22.95
CA GLU A 32 5.87 1.33 -23.26
C GLU A 32 6.80 1.51 -22.04
N ALA A 33 6.32 2.15 -20.97
CA ALA A 33 7.13 2.47 -19.82
C ALA A 33 7.35 1.22 -18.94
N LYS A 34 8.61 0.88 -18.73
CA LYS A 34 9.06 -0.18 -17.82
C LYS A 34 9.03 0.30 -16.36
N PHE A 35 9.25 -0.61 -15.44
CA PHE A 35 9.35 -0.35 -14.00
C PHE A 35 10.81 -0.44 -13.57
N GLY A 36 11.33 0.60 -12.90
CA GLY A 36 12.77 0.76 -12.62
C GLY A 36 13.27 0.05 -11.38
N GLY A 37 12.38 -0.33 -10.43
CA GLY A 37 12.77 -1.07 -9.23
C GLY A 37 13.50 -0.25 -8.18
N ASN A 38 13.19 1.03 -8.04
CA ASN A 38 13.86 1.94 -7.10
C ASN A 38 13.14 2.08 -5.74
N ALA A 39 12.15 1.24 -5.44
CA ALA A 39 11.37 1.35 -4.20
C ALA A 39 12.25 1.32 -2.93
N GLU A 40 13.34 0.56 -2.91
CA GLU A 40 14.28 0.53 -1.79
C GLU A 40 14.93 1.90 -1.54
N LYS A 41 15.30 2.62 -2.60
CA LYS A 41 15.88 3.97 -2.49
C LYS A 41 14.85 4.96 -1.96
N LEU A 42 13.62 4.89 -2.46
CA LEU A 42 12.53 5.74 -1.99
C LEU A 42 12.23 5.46 -0.50
N LEU A 43 12.13 4.18 -0.10
CA LEU A 43 11.90 3.82 1.29
C LEU A 43 13.00 4.36 2.20
N THR A 44 14.27 4.18 1.85
CA THR A 44 15.42 4.71 2.61
C THR A 44 15.36 6.23 2.76
N ARG A 45 14.96 6.95 1.71
CA ARG A 45 14.76 8.41 1.80
C ARG A 45 13.62 8.78 2.73
N ILE A 46 12.48 8.10 2.64
CA ILE A 46 11.34 8.32 3.54
C ILE A 46 11.74 8.06 5.00
N GLU A 47 12.47 6.98 5.27
CA GLU A 47 12.96 6.65 6.61
C GLU A 47 13.87 7.74 7.16
N ASN A 48 14.87 8.16 6.38
CA ASN A 48 15.90 9.09 6.85
C ASN A 48 15.43 10.55 6.87
N GLU A 49 14.72 10.98 5.84
CA GLU A 49 14.37 12.40 5.65
C GLU A 49 13.02 12.77 6.30
N VAL A 50 12.15 11.78 6.54
CA VAL A 50 10.79 12.02 7.08
C VAL A 50 10.59 11.33 8.42
N ILE A 51 10.70 10.00 8.49
CA ILE A 51 10.27 9.23 9.67
C ILE A 51 11.23 9.44 10.84
N THR A 52 12.53 9.33 10.61
CA THR A 52 13.54 9.48 11.68
C THR A 52 13.47 10.86 12.36
N PRO A 53 13.41 11.99 11.63
CA PRO A 53 13.21 13.30 12.26
C PRO A 53 11.89 13.43 13.02
N LEU A 54 10.80 12.86 12.48
CA LEU A 54 9.50 12.87 13.15
C LEU A 54 9.52 12.11 14.46
N LEU A 55 10.04 10.89 14.47
CA LEU A 55 10.12 10.07 15.68
C LEU A 55 11.10 10.64 16.70
N SER A 56 12.13 11.36 16.26
CA SER A 56 13.02 12.12 17.17
C SER A 56 12.29 13.26 17.87
N ALA A 57 11.40 13.96 17.14
CA ALA A 57 10.60 15.06 17.70
C ALA A 57 9.37 14.57 18.47
N TYR A 58 8.80 13.43 18.07
CA TYR A 58 7.54 12.88 18.59
C TYR A 58 7.63 11.37 18.80
N PRO A 59 8.41 10.88 19.76
CA PRO A 59 8.73 9.45 19.93
C PRO A 59 7.51 8.57 20.21
N GLU A 60 6.44 9.15 20.77
CA GLU A 60 5.20 8.44 21.09
C GLU A 60 4.23 8.32 19.89
N LYS A 61 4.55 8.94 18.76
CA LYS A 61 3.62 8.94 17.62
C LYS A 61 3.77 7.68 16.79
N LYS A 62 2.63 7.17 16.36
CA LYS A 62 2.56 6.05 15.43
C LYS A 62 2.59 6.55 13.99
N ILE A 63 3.30 5.84 13.14
CA ILE A 63 3.40 6.14 11.72
C ILE A 63 2.46 5.24 10.93
N PHE A 64 1.53 5.86 10.22
CA PHE A 64 0.68 5.18 9.23
C PHE A 64 1.08 5.61 7.84
N VAL A 65 1.14 4.68 6.91
CA VAL A 65 1.45 4.98 5.51
C VAL A 65 0.31 4.53 4.60
N GLY A 66 0.04 5.30 3.56
CA GLY A 66 -1.00 4.93 2.60
C GLY A 66 -0.59 5.24 1.17
N GLY A 67 -1.09 4.45 0.24
CA GLY A 67 -0.87 4.63 -1.18
C GLY A 67 -2.00 4.07 -2.05
N TYR A 68 -2.16 4.66 -3.22
CA TYR A 68 -3.13 4.25 -4.23
C TYR A 68 -2.42 3.66 -5.44
N SER A 69 -2.98 2.60 -6.04
CA SER A 69 -2.43 2.00 -7.26
C SER A 69 -0.99 1.48 -7.07
N LEU A 70 -0.03 1.95 -7.84
CA LEU A 70 1.38 1.58 -7.69
C LEU A 70 1.97 2.08 -6.35
N ALA A 71 1.52 3.24 -5.85
CA ALA A 71 1.87 3.65 -4.49
C ALA A 71 1.25 2.72 -3.43
N GLY A 72 0.09 2.11 -3.71
CA GLY A 72 -0.50 1.04 -2.89
C GLY A 72 0.36 -0.23 -2.88
N LEU A 73 0.95 -0.60 -4.02
CA LEU A 73 1.94 -1.68 -4.09
C LEU A 73 3.20 -1.34 -3.26
N PHE A 74 3.73 -0.12 -3.43
CA PHE A 74 4.90 0.36 -2.71
C PHE A 74 4.71 0.27 -1.19
N VAL A 75 3.61 0.80 -0.65
CA VAL A 75 3.37 0.76 0.80
C VAL A 75 3.17 -0.66 1.32
N MET A 76 2.53 -1.55 0.53
CA MET A 76 2.45 -2.97 0.86
C MET A 76 3.83 -3.60 0.95
N TRP A 77 4.66 -3.42 -0.08
CA TRP A 77 6.02 -3.92 -0.11
C TRP A 77 6.86 -3.35 1.05
N ALA A 78 6.78 -2.05 1.32
CA ALA A 78 7.48 -1.39 2.41
C ALA A 78 7.14 -1.99 3.78
N GLY A 79 5.90 -2.40 4.00
CA GLY A 79 5.50 -3.07 5.24
C GLY A 79 6.08 -4.46 5.45
N TYR A 80 6.65 -5.09 4.41
CA TYR A 80 7.46 -6.30 4.54
C TYR A 80 8.96 -6.00 4.76
N LYS A 81 9.39 -4.74 4.54
CA LYS A 81 10.80 -4.34 4.60
C LYS A 81 11.18 -3.65 5.91
N THR A 82 10.25 -2.90 6.50
CA THR A 82 10.50 -2.13 7.72
C THR A 82 9.36 -2.28 8.72
N ASN A 83 9.67 -2.21 10.01
CA ASN A 83 8.71 -2.22 11.12
C ASN A 83 8.34 -0.81 11.62
N LEU A 84 8.75 0.23 10.92
CA LEU A 84 8.47 1.62 11.29
C LEU A 84 6.99 2.00 11.14
N PHE A 85 6.24 1.25 10.31
CA PHE A 85 4.82 1.51 10.08
C PHE A 85 3.96 0.71 11.04
N GLU A 86 3.19 1.40 11.89
CA GLU A 86 2.15 0.79 12.70
C GLU A 86 1.04 0.20 11.82
N GLY A 87 0.71 0.89 10.73
CA GLY A 87 -0.31 0.40 9.81
C GLY A 87 -0.19 0.94 8.39
N ILE A 88 -0.77 0.16 7.47
CA ILE A 88 -0.68 0.38 6.03
C ILE A 88 -2.08 0.48 5.43
N ALA A 89 -2.34 1.54 4.64
CA ALA A 89 -3.52 1.66 3.80
C ALA A 89 -3.14 1.44 2.32
N ALA A 90 -3.23 0.22 1.85
CA ALA A 90 -3.01 -0.11 0.44
C ALA A 90 -4.35 -0.10 -0.31
N VAL A 91 -4.59 0.98 -1.03
CA VAL A 91 -5.87 1.27 -1.68
C VAL A 91 -5.78 1.00 -3.17
N SER A 92 -6.61 0.09 -3.67
CA SER A 92 -6.56 -0.39 -5.07
C SER A 92 -5.13 -0.72 -5.51
N PRO A 93 -4.34 -1.47 -4.69
CA PRO A 93 -2.92 -1.68 -4.92
C PRO A 93 -2.66 -2.49 -6.19
N SER A 94 -1.59 -2.17 -6.88
CA SER A 94 -1.15 -2.86 -8.09
C SER A 94 -0.57 -4.26 -7.80
N VAL A 95 -1.28 -5.10 -7.05
CA VAL A 95 -0.84 -6.46 -6.66
C VAL A 95 -0.76 -7.44 -7.84
N TRP A 96 -1.12 -6.99 -9.04
CA TRP A 96 -0.85 -7.68 -10.31
C TRP A 96 0.63 -7.58 -10.73
N PHE A 97 1.44 -6.78 -10.04
CA PHE A 97 2.85 -6.57 -10.36
C PHE A 97 3.62 -7.90 -10.36
N PRO A 98 4.45 -8.16 -11.39
CA PRO A 98 5.10 -9.46 -11.58
C PRO A 98 5.92 -9.90 -10.36
N GLY A 99 5.68 -11.10 -9.87
CA GLY A 99 6.39 -11.69 -8.74
C GLY A 99 5.96 -11.16 -7.36
N PHE A 100 5.01 -10.20 -7.26
CA PHE A 100 4.64 -9.63 -5.96
C PHE A 100 3.92 -10.63 -5.05
N VAL A 101 3.05 -11.46 -5.58
CA VAL A 101 2.37 -12.49 -4.78
C VAL A 101 3.38 -13.51 -4.26
N ASP A 102 4.34 -13.96 -5.09
CA ASP A 102 5.40 -14.86 -4.67
C ASP A 102 6.28 -14.23 -3.58
N PHE A 103 6.58 -12.93 -3.71
CA PHE A 103 7.28 -12.19 -2.66
C PHE A 103 6.51 -12.23 -1.33
N VAL A 104 5.20 -11.97 -1.35
CA VAL A 104 4.35 -11.98 -0.15
C VAL A 104 4.31 -13.37 0.50
N HIS A 105 4.27 -14.46 -0.29
CA HIS A 105 4.32 -15.83 0.23
C HIS A 105 5.63 -16.15 0.98
N ASN A 106 6.73 -15.53 0.61
CA ASN A 106 8.06 -15.81 1.15
C ASN A 106 8.51 -14.82 2.23
N HIS A 107 7.69 -13.83 2.58
CA HIS A 107 8.04 -12.80 3.56
C HIS A 107 6.92 -12.62 4.59
N LYS A 108 7.30 -12.16 5.79
CA LYS A 108 6.36 -11.85 6.86
C LYS A 108 6.07 -10.35 6.90
N MET A 109 4.78 -9.98 6.96
CA MET A 109 4.38 -8.60 7.20
C MET A 109 4.89 -8.11 8.56
N LEU A 110 5.55 -6.95 8.57
CA LEU A 110 6.09 -6.32 9.78
C LEU A 110 5.16 -5.26 10.36
N ALA A 111 4.26 -4.69 9.55
CA ALA A 111 3.24 -3.77 10.02
C ALA A 111 2.16 -4.52 10.82
N ASN A 112 1.68 -3.91 11.90
CA ASN A 112 0.67 -4.51 12.78
C ASN A 112 -0.73 -4.53 12.14
N ARG A 113 -1.01 -3.58 11.24
CA ARG A 113 -2.35 -3.36 10.68
C ARG A 113 -2.29 -3.10 9.18
N VAL A 114 -3.17 -3.76 8.42
CA VAL A 114 -3.22 -3.61 6.97
C VAL A 114 -4.67 -3.41 6.49
N TYR A 115 -4.93 -2.24 5.93
CA TYR A 115 -6.16 -1.98 5.20
C TYR A 115 -5.92 -2.23 3.71
N LEU A 116 -6.71 -3.12 3.13
CA LEU A 116 -6.75 -3.38 1.69
C LEU A 116 -8.10 -2.93 1.14
N SER A 117 -8.12 -2.37 -0.04
CA SER A 117 -9.37 -2.17 -0.77
C SER A 117 -9.21 -2.31 -2.28
N LEU A 118 -10.31 -2.67 -2.94
CA LEU A 118 -10.38 -2.80 -4.39
C LEU A 118 -11.76 -2.38 -4.90
N GLY A 119 -11.83 -1.85 -6.11
CA GLY A 119 -13.11 -1.63 -6.79
C GLY A 119 -13.65 -2.93 -7.40
N ASP A 120 -14.95 -3.15 -7.30
CA ASP A 120 -15.65 -4.36 -7.77
C ASP A 120 -15.63 -4.56 -9.31
N LYS A 121 -15.07 -3.59 -10.03
CA LYS A 121 -14.91 -3.63 -11.50
C LYS A 121 -13.46 -3.51 -11.95
N GLU A 122 -12.47 -3.50 -11.04
CA GLU A 122 -11.06 -3.32 -11.44
C GLU A 122 -10.49 -4.51 -12.21
N ALA A 123 -10.92 -5.73 -11.86
CA ALA A 123 -10.52 -6.93 -12.61
C ALA A 123 -11.22 -7.07 -13.98
N LYS A 124 -12.22 -6.22 -14.27
CA LYS A 124 -12.95 -6.24 -15.55
C LYS A 124 -12.17 -5.48 -16.64
N THR A 125 -11.06 -6.02 -17.05
CA THR A 125 -10.17 -5.46 -18.08
C THR A 125 -9.80 -6.53 -19.12
N ARG A 126 -9.42 -6.10 -20.33
CA ARG A 126 -8.93 -6.99 -21.38
C ARG A 126 -7.48 -7.43 -21.15
N ASN A 127 -6.71 -6.68 -20.39
CA ASN A 127 -5.34 -7.04 -20.04
C ASN A 127 -5.35 -8.15 -18.99
N GLN A 128 -4.87 -9.33 -19.36
CA GLN A 128 -4.92 -10.53 -18.52
C GLN A 128 -4.07 -10.40 -17.24
N ILE A 129 -3.00 -9.60 -17.25
CA ILE A 129 -2.16 -9.38 -16.07
C ILE A 129 -2.92 -8.48 -15.08
N LEU A 130 -3.49 -7.37 -15.55
CA LEU A 130 -4.29 -6.47 -14.71
C LEU A 130 -5.54 -7.15 -14.16
N ALA A 131 -6.14 -8.08 -14.92
CA ALA A 131 -7.32 -8.84 -14.48
C ALA A 131 -7.05 -9.73 -13.25
N GLN A 132 -5.79 -10.10 -13.00
CA GLN A 132 -5.42 -10.89 -11.82
C GLN A 132 -5.52 -10.12 -10.50
N VAL A 133 -5.73 -8.80 -10.52
CA VAL A 133 -5.74 -7.96 -9.32
C VAL A 133 -6.69 -8.47 -8.24
N GLU A 134 -7.86 -8.99 -8.62
CA GLU A 134 -8.84 -9.54 -7.67
C GLU A 134 -8.34 -10.83 -7.01
N ASN A 135 -7.85 -11.78 -7.81
CA ASN A 135 -7.33 -13.03 -7.28
C ASN A 135 -6.13 -12.78 -6.37
N ASN A 136 -5.21 -11.93 -6.81
CA ASN A 136 -3.99 -11.60 -6.09
C ASN A 136 -4.28 -10.89 -4.76
N ILE A 137 -5.20 -9.91 -4.72
CA ILE A 137 -5.52 -9.22 -3.47
C ILE A 137 -6.23 -10.14 -2.47
N ARG A 138 -7.04 -11.09 -2.94
CA ARG A 138 -7.67 -12.11 -2.09
C ARG A 138 -6.63 -13.06 -1.50
N ASP A 139 -5.63 -13.45 -2.29
CA ASP A 139 -4.54 -14.30 -1.83
C ASP A 139 -3.67 -13.59 -0.79
N VAL A 140 -3.25 -12.36 -1.06
CA VAL A 140 -2.54 -11.50 -0.10
C VAL A 140 -3.34 -11.35 1.20
N TYR A 141 -4.64 -11.07 1.10
CA TYR A 141 -5.50 -10.92 2.29
C TYR A 141 -5.59 -12.21 3.10
N ARG A 142 -5.72 -13.37 2.44
CA ARG A 142 -5.73 -14.68 3.11
C ARG A 142 -4.43 -14.89 3.89
N LEU A 143 -3.27 -14.65 3.29
CA LEU A 143 -1.97 -14.78 3.95
C LEU A 143 -1.84 -13.86 5.17
N LEU A 144 -2.28 -12.61 5.07
CA LEU A 144 -2.31 -11.70 6.22
C LEU A 144 -3.14 -12.27 7.38
N LYS A 145 -4.29 -12.91 7.08
CA LYS A 145 -5.13 -13.56 8.10
C LYS A 145 -4.46 -14.79 8.68
N ASP A 146 -3.83 -15.63 7.87
CA ASP A 146 -3.11 -16.84 8.29
C ASP A 146 -1.96 -16.48 9.25
N TYR A 147 -1.26 -15.38 8.99
CA TYR A 147 -0.23 -14.82 9.87
C TYR A 147 -0.78 -13.96 11.02
N ARG A 148 -2.10 -13.90 11.21
CA ARG A 148 -2.78 -13.14 12.27
C ARG A 148 -2.50 -11.64 12.25
N VAL A 149 -2.19 -11.07 11.12
CA VAL A 149 -2.09 -9.63 10.95
C VAL A 149 -3.49 -9.01 11.06
N SER A 150 -3.64 -7.95 11.84
CA SER A 150 -4.91 -7.21 11.91
C SER A 150 -5.20 -6.59 10.54
N SER A 151 -6.13 -7.16 9.78
CA SER A 151 -6.35 -6.78 8.40
C SER A 151 -7.82 -6.82 7.99
N ILE A 152 -8.16 -5.95 7.02
CA ILE A 152 -9.46 -5.90 6.37
C ILE A 152 -9.29 -5.76 4.86
N LEU A 153 -10.19 -6.38 4.08
CA LEU A 153 -10.33 -6.17 2.64
C LEU A 153 -11.70 -5.58 2.35
N VAL A 154 -11.72 -4.35 1.84
CA VAL A 154 -12.95 -3.59 1.55
C VAL A 154 -13.19 -3.50 0.05
N TRP A 155 -14.39 -3.92 -0.38
CA TRP A 155 -14.83 -3.77 -1.76
C TRP A 155 -15.53 -2.43 -1.95
N ASN A 156 -15.06 -1.64 -2.91
CA ASN A 156 -15.66 -0.37 -3.29
C ASN A 156 -16.43 -0.52 -4.61
N LYS A 157 -17.51 0.25 -4.77
CA LYS A 157 -18.26 0.23 -6.01
C LYS A 157 -17.53 0.97 -7.12
N GLY A 158 -17.28 0.33 -8.26
CA GLY A 158 -16.73 0.95 -9.47
C GLY A 158 -15.35 0.46 -9.87
N ASN A 159 -14.78 1.14 -10.86
CA ASN A 159 -13.46 0.81 -11.42
C ASN A 159 -12.31 1.47 -10.64
N HIS A 160 -11.10 1.30 -11.16
CA HIS A 160 -9.86 1.81 -10.55
C HIS A 160 -9.85 3.33 -10.31
N PHE A 161 -10.54 4.12 -11.10
CA PHE A 161 -10.47 5.59 -11.03
C PHE A 161 -11.60 6.23 -10.21
N LYS A 162 -12.53 5.42 -9.69
CA LYS A 162 -13.70 5.95 -8.98
C LYS A 162 -13.38 6.26 -7.51
N GLU A 163 -13.59 7.51 -7.11
CA GLU A 163 -13.55 7.96 -5.71
C GLU A 163 -12.24 7.65 -4.97
N SER A 164 -11.08 7.78 -5.64
CA SER A 164 -9.76 7.45 -5.08
C SER A 164 -9.50 8.17 -3.74
N ALA A 165 -9.78 9.46 -3.66
CA ALA A 165 -9.61 10.24 -2.42
C ALA A 165 -10.47 9.72 -1.27
N LEU A 166 -11.75 9.39 -1.54
CA LEU A 166 -12.65 8.83 -0.52
C LEU A 166 -12.17 7.44 -0.06
N ARG A 167 -11.69 6.61 -0.99
CA ARG A 167 -11.13 5.29 -0.65
C ARG A 167 -9.88 5.41 0.23
N MET A 168 -8.99 6.38 -0.06
CA MET A 168 -7.83 6.69 0.77
C MET A 168 -8.25 7.15 2.17
N ALA A 169 -9.21 8.08 2.26
CA ALA A 169 -9.73 8.56 3.53
C ALA A 169 -10.32 7.44 4.40
N LYS A 170 -11.04 6.48 3.79
CA LYS A 170 -11.55 5.28 4.49
C LYS A 170 -10.41 4.42 5.05
N GLY A 171 -9.32 4.25 4.29
CA GLY A 171 -8.16 3.49 4.73
C GLY A 171 -7.52 4.10 5.97
N PHE A 172 -7.22 5.39 5.95
CA PHE A 172 -6.68 6.07 7.12
C PHE A 172 -7.65 6.13 8.29
N SER A 173 -8.94 6.37 8.04
CA SER A 173 -9.96 6.33 9.10
C SER A 173 -10.00 4.97 9.81
N TRP A 174 -9.89 3.85 9.07
CA TRP A 174 -9.83 2.52 9.68
C TRP A 174 -8.54 2.31 10.47
N LEU A 175 -7.40 2.75 9.95
CA LEU A 175 -6.12 2.65 10.67
C LEU A 175 -6.14 3.42 11.99
N MET A 176 -6.73 4.60 12.03
CA MET A 176 -6.79 5.47 13.19
C MET A 176 -7.92 5.10 14.19
N SER A 177 -8.92 4.32 13.80
CA SER A 177 -10.11 4.05 14.63
C SER A 177 -9.88 3.10 15.81
N TYR A 178 -8.70 2.49 15.96
CA TYR A 178 -8.39 1.49 16.99
C TYR A 178 -7.51 2.00 18.14
N GLU A 179 -7.37 3.31 18.26
CA GLU A 179 -6.66 3.93 19.40
C GLU A 179 -7.59 4.14 20.60
N LYS A 180 -8.33 3.09 21.00
CA LYS A 180 -9.09 3.08 22.25
C LYS A 180 -8.57 1.96 23.15
#